data_f60c395c2c45d7d16b30476823bb8e11
#
_entry.id   f60c395c2c45d7d16b30476823bb8e11
#
_cell.length_a   1.000
_cell.length_b   1.000
_cell.length_c   1.000
_cell.angle_alpha   90.00
_cell.angle_beta   90.00
_cell.angle_gamma   90.00
#
_symmetry.space_group_name_H-M   'P 1'
#
loop_
_entity.id
_entity.type
_entity.pdbx_description
1 polymer ?
#
loop_
_entity_poly.entity_id
_entity_poly.type
_entity_poly.pdbx_seq_one_letter_code
_entity_poly.pdbx_strand_id
1 'polypeptide(L)'
;KVFIAPDLDINLLLESGLSVEEIEEKLNAKAEDNPKNAVFTADDFKPEFIEMLRGDQNTLEMLCSEWADIKDEDDSKFTKFNELLKHKLFKSERNPEQKLVVFSESVDTVEYLARRINRKDVLVISADNRSKQFKTIRENFDANYKTKLNDYNIILSGFREDREVFIR
;
A
#
# COMPACT_ATOMS: atom_id res chain seq x y z
N LYS A 1 -0.01 30.76 -4.63
CA LYS A 1 1.29 30.10 -4.52
C LYS A 1 1.16 28.62 -4.83
N VAL A 2 2.21 28.01 -5.40
CA VAL A 2 2.34 26.57 -5.62
C VAL A 2 3.57 26.09 -4.84
N PHE A 3 3.41 25.05 -4.05
CA PHE A 3 4.51 24.47 -3.28
C PHE A 3 4.89 23.12 -3.85
N ILE A 4 6.18 22.89 -3.98
CA ILE A 4 6.77 21.57 -4.25
C ILE A 4 7.54 21.15 -3.00
N ALA A 5 7.07 20.11 -2.33
CA ALA A 5 7.66 19.59 -1.09
C ALA A 5 7.60 18.06 -1.07
N PRO A 6 8.48 17.38 -1.84
CA PRO A 6 8.45 15.92 -2.00
C PRO A 6 8.76 15.14 -0.73
N ASP A 7 9.30 15.78 0.30
CA ASP A 7 9.60 15.22 1.61
C ASP A 7 8.48 15.44 2.65
N LEU A 8 7.37 16.07 2.27
CA LEU A 8 6.22 16.31 3.12
C LEU A 8 5.03 15.45 2.70
N ASP A 9 4.41 14.80 3.67
CA ASP A 9 3.08 14.23 3.50
C ASP A 9 2.03 15.33 3.61
N ILE A 10 1.56 15.79 2.47
CA ILE A 10 0.57 16.87 2.37
C ILE A 10 -0.76 16.46 3.00
N ASN A 11 -1.14 15.18 2.92
CA ASN A 11 -2.39 14.72 3.51
C ASN A 11 -2.35 14.84 5.04
N LEU A 12 -1.26 14.42 5.67
CA LEU A 12 -1.06 14.63 7.12
C LEU A 12 -1.09 16.10 7.49
N LEU A 13 -0.56 16.97 6.63
CA LEU A 13 -0.58 18.41 6.87
C LEU A 13 -1.99 18.99 6.78
N LEU A 14 -2.78 18.57 5.80
CA LEU A 14 -4.18 18.99 5.62
C LEU A 14 -5.10 18.44 6.72
N GLU A 15 -4.84 17.24 7.20
CA GLU A 15 -5.60 16.59 8.29
C GLU A 15 -5.21 17.10 9.69
N SER A 16 -4.14 17.90 9.80
CA SER A 16 -3.63 18.40 11.09
C SER A 16 -4.52 19.42 11.79
N GLY A 17 -5.58 19.90 11.12
CA GLY A 17 -6.48 20.93 11.65
C GLY A 17 -5.90 22.34 11.67
N LEU A 18 -4.75 22.56 11.01
CA LEU A 18 -4.13 23.87 10.86
C LEU A 18 -4.89 24.76 9.89
N SER A 19 -4.82 26.07 10.10
CA SER A 19 -5.33 27.05 9.12
C SER A 19 -4.48 27.07 7.85
N VAL A 20 -5.03 27.62 6.78
CA VAL A 20 -4.30 27.75 5.50
C VAL A 20 -3.01 28.55 5.67
N GLU A 21 -3.05 29.59 6.47
CA GLU A 21 -1.93 30.47 6.77
C GLU A 21 -0.81 29.73 7.53
N GLU A 22 -1.17 28.91 8.53
CA GLU A 22 -0.21 28.08 9.28
C GLU A 22 0.41 26.99 8.40
N ILE A 23 -0.36 26.44 7.48
CA ILE A 23 0.15 25.49 6.48
C ILE A 23 1.13 26.18 5.54
N GLU A 24 0.80 27.37 5.04
CA GLU A 24 1.70 28.18 4.19
C GLU A 24 3.00 28.53 4.91
N GLU A 25 2.96 28.92 6.18
CA GLU A 25 4.16 29.20 6.96
C GLU A 25 5.06 27.97 7.08
N LYS A 26 4.49 26.81 7.40
CA LYS A 26 5.24 25.55 7.47
C LYS A 26 5.86 25.15 6.13
N LEU A 27 5.14 25.33 5.03
CA LEU A 27 5.63 25.03 3.69
C LEU A 27 6.77 25.98 3.28
N ASN A 28 6.65 27.28 3.62
CA ASN A 28 7.71 28.26 3.38
C ASN A 28 8.98 27.92 4.19
N ALA A 29 8.86 27.61 5.48
CA ALA A 29 9.99 27.20 6.32
C ALA A 29 10.69 25.96 5.77
N LYS A 30 9.92 24.97 5.31
CA LYS A 30 10.47 23.76 4.68
C LYS A 30 11.13 24.01 3.33
N ALA A 31 10.68 25.02 2.58
CA ALA A 31 11.32 25.39 1.32
C ALA A 31 12.73 25.99 1.54
N GLU A 32 12.94 26.65 2.70
CA GLU A 32 14.26 27.17 3.08
C GLU A 32 15.24 26.08 3.53
N ASP A 33 14.72 25.04 4.19
CA ASP A 33 15.53 23.95 4.78
C ASP A 33 16.01 22.90 3.76
N ASN A 34 15.31 22.71 2.65
CA ASN A 34 15.62 21.66 1.70
C ASN A 34 15.60 22.17 0.25
N PRO A 35 16.72 22.10 -0.49
CA PRO A 35 16.82 22.59 -1.86
C PRO A 35 15.92 21.85 -2.87
N LYS A 36 15.33 20.72 -2.48
CA LYS A 36 14.33 20.02 -3.31
C LYS A 36 12.92 20.62 -3.18
N ASN A 37 12.71 21.44 -2.17
CA ASN A 37 11.47 22.13 -1.95
C ASN A 37 11.50 23.49 -2.65
N ALA A 38 10.40 23.91 -3.20
CA ALA A 38 10.28 25.17 -3.91
C ALA A 38 8.90 25.79 -3.71
N VAL A 39 8.89 27.12 -3.69
CA VAL A 39 7.67 27.93 -3.65
C VAL A 39 7.62 28.78 -4.90
N PHE A 40 6.51 28.70 -5.62
CA PHE A 40 6.27 29.45 -6.85
C PHE A 40 5.08 30.39 -6.68
N THR A 41 5.12 31.51 -7.34
CA THR A 41 4.01 32.44 -7.45
C THR A 41 3.29 32.26 -8.79
N ALA A 42 2.16 32.91 -8.97
CA ALA A 42 1.42 32.86 -10.23
C ALA A 42 2.26 33.36 -11.44
N ASP A 43 3.17 34.31 -11.19
CA ASP A 43 4.00 34.94 -12.21
C ASP A 43 5.12 34.00 -12.73
N ASP A 44 5.42 32.94 -12.00
CA ASP A 44 6.42 31.93 -12.38
C ASP A 44 5.88 30.93 -13.41
N PHE A 45 4.58 30.94 -13.68
CA PHE A 45 3.90 30.01 -14.57
C PHE A 45 3.30 30.73 -15.79
N LYS A 46 3.13 29.96 -16.86
CA LYS A 46 2.32 30.43 -17.99
C LYS A 46 0.86 30.59 -17.53
N PRO A 47 0.13 31.58 -18.04
CA PRO A 47 -1.27 31.82 -17.64
C PRO A 47 -2.17 30.58 -17.71
N GLU A 48 -1.95 29.75 -18.74
CA GLU A 48 -2.73 28.54 -18.98
C GLU A 48 -2.47 27.42 -17.94
N PHE A 49 -1.37 27.48 -17.19
CA PHE A 49 -0.98 26.42 -16.26
C PHE A 49 -2.02 26.19 -15.16
N ILE A 50 -2.56 27.26 -14.58
CA ILE A 50 -3.58 27.18 -13.55
C ILE A 50 -4.88 26.59 -14.09
N GLU A 51 -5.25 26.96 -15.33
CA GLU A 51 -6.43 26.39 -15.99
C GLU A 51 -6.25 24.89 -16.26
N MET A 52 -5.08 24.47 -16.69
CA MET A 52 -4.74 23.05 -16.88
C MET A 52 -4.82 22.27 -15.56
N LEU A 53 -4.23 22.79 -14.47
CA LEU A 53 -4.33 22.15 -13.15
C LEU A 53 -5.78 22.00 -12.66
N ARG A 54 -6.62 23.00 -12.90
CA ARG A 54 -8.06 22.90 -12.57
C ARG A 54 -8.76 21.85 -13.43
N GLY A 55 -8.40 21.75 -14.70
CA GLY A 55 -8.89 20.71 -15.59
C GLY A 55 -8.50 19.30 -15.10
N ASP A 56 -7.25 19.12 -14.70
CA ASP A 56 -6.77 17.88 -14.14
C ASP A 56 -7.46 17.54 -12.81
N GLN A 57 -7.62 18.51 -11.92
CA GLN A 57 -8.36 18.36 -10.67
C GLN A 57 -9.79 17.89 -10.93
N ASN A 58 -10.54 18.56 -11.80
CA ASN A 58 -11.92 18.18 -12.14
C ASN A 58 -11.99 16.76 -12.71
N THR A 59 -11.00 16.37 -13.53
CA THR A 59 -10.91 15.02 -14.09
C THR A 59 -10.68 13.99 -12.99
N LEU A 60 -9.77 14.25 -12.05
CA LEU A 60 -9.51 13.38 -10.91
C LEU A 60 -10.73 13.27 -9.98
N GLU A 61 -11.42 14.38 -9.70
CA GLU A 61 -12.64 14.38 -8.89
C GLU A 61 -13.75 13.54 -9.54
N MET A 62 -13.91 13.64 -10.86
CA MET A 62 -14.84 12.81 -11.61
C MET A 62 -14.48 11.32 -11.51
N LEU A 63 -13.21 10.98 -11.70
CA LEU A 63 -12.73 9.60 -11.58
C LEU A 63 -12.91 9.06 -10.15
N CYS A 64 -12.61 9.85 -9.13
CA CYS A 64 -12.84 9.47 -7.74
C CYS A 64 -14.31 9.20 -7.46
N SER A 65 -15.21 10.04 -8.03
CA SER A 65 -16.67 9.85 -7.91
C SER A 65 -17.13 8.56 -8.57
N GLU A 66 -16.66 8.27 -9.78
CA GLU A 66 -16.97 7.02 -10.48
C GLU A 66 -16.43 5.80 -9.73
N TRP A 67 -15.23 5.89 -9.14
CA TRP A 67 -14.63 4.80 -8.37
C TRP A 67 -15.32 4.59 -7.02
N ALA A 68 -15.88 5.62 -6.41
CA ALA A 68 -16.63 5.48 -5.16
C ALA A 68 -17.87 4.57 -5.30
N ASP A 69 -18.40 4.44 -6.50
CA ASP A 69 -19.53 3.56 -6.80
C ASP A 69 -19.10 2.08 -7.01
N ILE A 70 -17.81 1.82 -7.18
CA ILE A 70 -17.28 0.45 -7.33
C ILE A 70 -17.34 -0.24 -5.96
N LYS A 71 -18.20 -1.24 -5.88
CA LYS A 71 -18.32 -2.04 -4.66
C LYS A 71 -17.28 -3.15 -4.63
N ASP A 72 -17.03 -3.61 -3.44
CA ASP A 72 -16.16 -4.78 -3.19
C ASP A 72 -16.54 -6.01 -4.03
N GLU A 73 -17.81 -6.16 -4.34
CA GLU A 73 -18.38 -7.26 -5.14
C GLU A 73 -17.95 -7.20 -6.60
N ASP A 74 -17.60 -6.00 -7.09
CA ASP A 74 -17.19 -5.76 -8.48
C ASP A 74 -15.71 -6.10 -8.74
N ASP A 75 -14.92 -6.38 -7.69
CA ASP A 75 -13.53 -6.84 -7.82
C ASP A 75 -13.47 -8.28 -8.33
N SER A 76 -13.47 -8.42 -9.63
CA SER A 76 -13.40 -9.71 -10.31
C SER A 76 -12.10 -10.46 -10.03
N LYS A 77 -10.98 -9.75 -9.79
CA LYS A 77 -9.68 -10.37 -9.47
C LYS A 77 -9.72 -10.98 -8.07
N PHE A 78 -10.22 -10.23 -7.09
CA PHE A 78 -10.37 -10.75 -5.74
C PHE A 78 -11.37 -11.91 -5.70
N THR A 79 -12.50 -11.77 -6.37
CA THR A 79 -13.52 -12.83 -6.46
C THR A 79 -12.91 -14.12 -7.00
N LYS A 80 -12.14 -14.02 -8.08
CA LYS A 80 -11.44 -15.19 -8.67
C LYS A 80 -10.37 -15.76 -7.75
N PHE A 81 -9.58 -14.91 -7.11
CA PHE A 81 -8.57 -15.34 -6.13
C PHE A 81 -9.22 -16.08 -4.95
N ASN A 82 -10.31 -15.56 -4.41
CA ASN A 82 -11.04 -16.16 -3.29
C ASN A 82 -11.66 -17.52 -3.66
N GLU A 83 -12.19 -17.67 -4.87
CA GLU A 83 -12.62 -18.97 -5.40
C GLU A 83 -11.45 -19.98 -5.47
N LEU A 84 -10.31 -19.54 -5.99
CA LEU A 84 -9.12 -20.38 -6.04
C LEU A 84 -8.64 -20.76 -4.65
N LEU A 85 -8.62 -19.82 -3.72
CA LEU A 85 -8.25 -20.03 -2.34
C LEU A 85 -9.15 -21.09 -1.67
N LYS A 86 -10.47 -20.99 -1.85
CA LYS A 86 -11.45 -21.92 -1.27
C LYS A 86 -11.43 -23.31 -1.91
N HIS A 87 -11.21 -23.40 -3.21
CA HIS A 87 -11.50 -24.62 -3.94
C HIS A 87 -10.28 -25.33 -4.55
N LYS A 88 -9.13 -24.66 -4.66
CA LYS A 88 -7.96 -25.20 -5.34
C LYS A 88 -6.66 -25.13 -4.56
N LEU A 89 -6.35 -23.98 -3.97
CA LEU A 89 -5.01 -23.71 -3.40
C LEU A 89 -4.72 -24.50 -2.13
N PHE A 90 -5.76 -24.86 -1.39
CA PHE A 90 -5.67 -25.69 -0.18
C PHE A 90 -6.15 -27.13 -0.38
N LYS A 91 -6.26 -27.62 -1.60
CA LYS A 91 -6.49 -29.06 -1.81
C LYS A 91 -5.23 -29.85 -1.46
N SER A 92 -5.37 -30.87 -0.62
CA SER A 92 -4.26 -31.69 -0.11
C SER A 92 -3.43 -32.35 -1.22
N GLU A 93 -4.06 -32.69 -2.35
CA GLU A 93 -3.37 -33.24 -3.53
C GLU A 93 -2.33 -32.28 -4.13
N ARG A 94 -2.54 -30.97 -4.04
CA ARG A 94 -1.68 -29.94 -4.62
C ARG A 94 -0.85 -29.21 -3.58
N ASN A 95 -1.35 -29.12 -2.36
CA ASN A 95 -0.74 -28.41 -1.25
C ASN A 95 -0.90 -29.23 0.03
N PRO A 96 -0.14 -30.33 0.17
CA PRO A 96 -0.20 -31.22 1.33
C PRO A 96 0.16 -30.49 2.64
N GLU A 97 1.06 -29.52 2.57
CA GLU A 97 1.49 -28.74 3.74
C GLU A 97 0.48 -27.67 4.16
N GLN A 98 -0.54 -27.42 3.35
CA GLN A 98 -1.57 -26.39 3.61
C GLN A 98 -0.97 -24.98 3.82
N LYS A 99 0.11 -24.65 3.09
CA LYS A 99 0.82 -23.37 3.18
C LYS A 99 0.75 -22.62 1.85
N LEU A 100 0.58 -21.30 1.91
CA LEU A 100 0.49 -20.43 0.74
C LEU A 100 1.28 -19.15 0.99
N VAL A 101 2.06 -18.75 0.01
CA VAL A 101 2.74 -17.45 -0.01
C VAL A 101 2.29 -16.68 -1.25
N VAL A 102 1.81 -15.48 -1.03
CA VAL A 102 1.35 -14.56 -2.08
C VAL A 102 2.26 -13.34 -2.07
N PHE A 103 2.86 -13.04 -3.21
CA PHE A 103 3.70 -11.85 -3.39
C PHE A 103 2.97 -10.76 -4.14
N SER A 104 3.15 -9.52 -3.71
CA SER A 104 2.71 -8.32 -4.39
C SER A 104 3.82 -7.27 -4.41
N GLU A 105 3.84 -6.44 -5.45
CA GLU A 105 4.73 -5.28 -5.54
C GLU A 105 4.22 -4.09 -4.69
N SER A 106 2.98 -4.16 -4.20
CA SER A 106 2.36 -3.11 -3.40
C SER A 106 1.96 -3.63 -2.03
N VAL A 107 2.33 -2.90 -0.99
CA VAL A 107 1.89 -3.14 0.39
C VAL A 107 0.39 -2.92 0.52
N ASP A 108 -0.17 -1.90 -0.14
CA ASP A 108 -1.61 -1.61 -0.12
C ASP A 108 -2.44 -2.80 -0.65
N THR A 109 -1.94 -3.45 -1.73
CA THR A 109 -2.59 -4.66 -2.27
C THR A 109 -2.59 -5.79 -1.24
N VAL A 110 -1.49 -5.96 -0.52
CA VAL A 110 -1.36 -7.00 0.52
C VAL A 110 -2.30 -6.74 1.69
N GLU A 111 -2.39 -5.52 2.14
CA GLU A 111 -3.30 -5.11 3.20
C GLU A 111 -4.77 -5.23 2.79
N TYR A 112 -5.07 -4.84 1.55
CA TYR A 112 -6.40 -5.03 0.96
C TYR A 112 -6.79 -6.51 0.96
N LEU A 113 -5.91 -7.39 0.47
CA LEU A 113 -6.16 -8.83 0.47
C LEU A 113 -6.35 -9.37 1.89
N ALA A 114 -5.53 -8.94 2.85
CA ALA A 114 -5.63 -9.38 4.24
C ALA A 114 -6.99 -9.05 4.86
N ARG A 115 -7.48 -7.84 4.62
CA ARG A 115 -8.81 -7.42 5.08
C ARG A 115 -9.94 -8.24 4.44
N ARG A 116 -9.80 -8.54 3.14
CA ARG A 116 -10.86 -9.19 2.35
C ARG A 116 -10.91 -10.70 2.51
N ILE A 117 -9.79 -11.37 2.71
CA ILE A 117 -9.71 -12.83 2.90
C ILE A 117 -10.47 -13.27 4.16
N ASN A 118 -10.59 -12.42 5.16
CA ASN A 118 -11.30 -12.67 6.42
C ASN A 118 -10.91 -14.01 7.09
N ARG A 119 -9.62 -14.32 7.15
CA ARG A 119 -9.04 -15.48 7.82
C ARG A 119 -8.10 -15.03 8.93
N LYS A 120 -8.04 -15.81 10.03
CA LYS A 120 -7.17 -15.49 11.18
C LYS A 120 -5.74 -16.00 11.00
N ASP A 121 -5.52 -16.92 10.08
CA ASP A 121 -4.24 -17.58 9.80
C ASP A 121 -3.45 -16.91 8.66
N VAL A 122 -3.65 -15.60 8.47
CA VAL A 122 -2.96 -14.76 7.49
C VAL A 122 -1.90 -13.92 8.18
N LEU A 123 -0.66 -14.02 7.72
CA LEU A 123 0.47 -13.18 8.15
C LEU A 123 0.80 -12.17 7.05
N VAL A 124 0.73 -10.89 7.38
CA VAL A 124 1.11 -9.79 6.48
C VAL A 124 2.57 -9.41 6.72
N ILE A 125 3.36 -9.36 5.65
CA ILE A 125 4.77 -9.02 5.69
C ILE A 125 5.04 -7.85 4.75
N SER A 126 5.71 -6.83 5.29
CA SER A 126 6.22 -5.67 4.56
C SER A 126 7.69 -5.43 4.90
N ALA A 127 8.34 -4.49 4.22
CA ALA A 127 9.72 -4.10 4.53
C ALA A 127 9.87 -3.69 6.01
N ASP A 128 8.88 -3.00 6.57
CA ASP A 128 8.92 -2.44 7.92
C ASP A 128 8.81 -3.48 9.03
N ASN A 129 8.14 -4.60 8.78
CA ASN A 129 7.89 -5.61 9.80
C ASN A 129 8.66 -6.93 9.61
N ARG A 130 9.32 -7.13 8.47
CA ARG A 130 9.98 -8.37 8.07
C ARG A 130 10.93 -8.93 9.14
N SER A 131 11.81 -8.10 9.68
CA SER A 131 12.79 -8.54 10.69
C SER A 131 12.10 -9.01 11.97
N LYS A 132 11.01 -8.36 12.37
CA LYS A 132 10.20 -8.74 13.53
C LYS A 132 9.45 -10.05 13.32
N GLN A 133 9.04 -10.32 12.09
CA GLN A 133 8.27 -11.51 11.72
C GLN A 133 9.14 -12.72 11.33
N PHE A 134 10.45 -12.58 11.23
CA PHE A 134 11.35 -13.63 10.76
C PHE A 134 11.22 -14.94 11.54
N LYS A 135 11.15 -14.86 12.87
CA LYS A 135 10.95 -16.03 13.73
C LYS A 135 9.59 -16.69 13.46
N THR A 136 8.53 -15.91 13.41
CA THR A 136 7.16 -16.37 13.14
C THR A 136 7.05 -17.08 11.78
N ILE A 137 7.73 -16.53 10.76
CA ILE A 137 7.80 -17.15 9.43
C ILE A 137 8.44 -18.53 9.53
N ARG A 138 9.59 -18.65 10.19
CA ARG A 138 10.29 -19.92 10.31
C ARG A 138 9.49 -20.95 11.11
N GLU A 139 8.88 -20.56 12.21
CA GLU A 139 8.05 -21.44 13.04
C GLU A 139 6.86 -22.02 12.28
N ASN A 140 6.31 -21.27 11.33
CA ASN A 140 5.08 -21.67 10.62
C ASN A 140 5.35 -22.26 9.22
N PHE A 141 6.46 -21.92 8.56
CA PHE A 141 6.69 -22.25 7.14
C PHE A 141 7.99 -23.03 6.89
N ASP A 142 8.94 -23.05 7.83
CA ASP A 142 10.17 -23.86 7.69
C ASP A 142 9.95 -25.27 8.24
N ALA A 143 9.91 -26.23 7.32
CA ALA A 143 9.70 -27.64 7.69
C ALA A 143 10.75 -28.21 8.67
N ASN A 144 11.95 -27.62 8.67
CA ASN A 144 13.09 -28.07 9.47
C ASN A 144 13.30 -27.27 10.77
N TYR A 145 12.42 -26.30 11.04
CA TYR A 145 12.56 -25.49 12.25
C TYR A 145 12.19 -26.29 13.50
N LYS A 146 13.00 -26.15 14.56
CA LYS A 146 12.86 -26.96 15.79
C LYS A 146 11.52 -26.81 16.49
N THR A 147 10.95 -25.60 16.47
CA THR A 147 9.67 -25.28 17.11
C THR A 147 8.65 -25.00 16.02
N LYS A 148 7.94 -26.03 15.57
CA LYS A 148 6.88 -25.86 14.58
C LYS A 148 5.61 -25.36 15.23
N LEU A 149 5.06 -24.27 14.66
CA LEU A 149 3.74 -23.76 14.93
C LEU A 149 2.87 -23.91 13.67
N ASN A 150 1.57 -23.81 13.84
CA ASN A 150 0.63 -23.87 12.73
C ASN A 150 -0.45 -22.77 12.85
N ASP A 151 -0.01 -21.61 13.37
CA ASP A 151 -0.89 -20.47 13.59
C ASP A 151 -1.19 -19.72 12.29
N TYR A 152 -0.24 -19.79 11.34
CA TYR A 152 -0.34 -19.11 10.05
C TYR A 152 -0.19 -20.10 8.91
N ASN A 153 -1.13 -20.03 7.98
CA ASN A 153 -1.14 -20.84 6.76
C ASN A 153 -0.97 -20.02 5.49
N ILE A 154 -1.15 -18.70 5.57
CA ILE A 154 -1.00 -17.79 4.45
C ILE A 154 -0.02 -16.68 4.83
N ILE A 155 0.97 -16.45 3.98
CA ILE A 155 1.79 -15.24 3.99
C ILE A 155 1.35 -14.35 2.82
N LEU A 156 1.05 -13.09 3.11
CA LEU A 156 0.89 -12.04 2.12
C LEU A 156 2.10 -11.12 2.23
N SER A 157 2.92 -11.06 1.19
CA SER A 157 4.19 -10.34 1.19
C SER A 157 4.17 -9.19 0.19
N GLY A 158 4.31 -7.96 0.69
CA GLY A 158 4.36 -6.73 -0.09
C GLY A 158 5.80 -6.20 -0.18
N PHE A 159 6.55 -6.62 -1.21
CA PHE A 159 7.92 -6.16 -1.45
C PHE A 159 8.12 -5.82 -2.93
N ARG A 160 8.71 -4.66 -3.18
CA ARG A 160 9.09 -4.26 -4.53
C ARG A 160 10.33 -4.97 -5.05
N GLU A 161 11.28 -5.36 -4.21
CA GLU A 161 12.64 -5.72 -4.66
C GLU A 161 13.22 -7.04 -4.12
N ASP A 162 12.58 -7.76 -3.20
CA ASP A 162 13.19 -8.92 -2.52
C ASP A 162 12.55 -10.27 -2.86
N ARG A 163 12.41 -10.57 -4.16
CA ARG A 163 11.94 -11.92 -4.59
C ARG A 163 12.90 -13.05 -4.20
N GLU A 164 14.19 -12.75 -3.96
CA GLU A 164 15.23 -13.75 -3.70
C GLU A 164 15.23 -14.32 -2.28
N VAL A 165 14.55 -13.72 -1.33
CA VAL A 165 14.65 -14.08 0.10
C VAL A 165 13.88 -15.33 0.48
N PHE A 166 12.91 -15.76 -0.32
CA PHE A 166 12.06 -16.90 -0.03
C PHE A 166 12.40 -18.18 -0.82
N ILE A 167 13.47 -18.13 -1.64
CA ILE A 167 13.87 -19.27 -2.50
C ILE A 167 15.15 -19.97 -1.98
N ARG A 168 15.60 -19.64 -0.76
CA ARG A 168 16.75 -20.33 -0.14
C ARG A 168 16.33 -21.20 1.02
#